data_9e03756372200ec3fc810eb9b1ca63cf
#
_entry.id   9e03756372200ec3fc810eb9b1ca63cf
#
_cell.length_a   1.000
_cell.length_b   1.000
_cell.length_c   1.000
_cell.angle_alpha   90.00
_cell.angle_beta   90.00
_cell.angle_gamma   90.00
#
_symmetry.space_group_name_H-M   'P 1'
#
loop_
_entity.id
_entity.type
_entity.pdbx_description
1 polymer ?
#
loop_
_entity_poly.entity_id
_entity_poly.type
_entity_poly.pdbx_seq_one_letter_code
_entity_poly.pdbx_strand_id
1 'polypeptide(L)'
;VDEAINKTYTRRNGAEMSVSRICWDTGGIDPTIVYERSKKHGLFRVIPIKGASVYGKPVASMPRKRNKNGVYLTEIGTDTAKEQIYNRFTLTPEGDEPLPGAV
;
A
#
# COMPACT_ATOMS: atom_id res chain seq x y z
N VAL A 1 -5.43 7.55 -12.00
CA VAL A 1 -4.15 6.85 -11.72
C VAL A 1 -3.03 7.36 -12.60
N ASP A 2 -3.29 7.53 -13.90
CA ASP A 2 -2.24 8.01 -14.81
C ASP A 2 -1.70 9.38 -14.41
N GLU A 3 -2.56 10.29 -13.99
CA GLU A 3 -2.16 11.59 -13.48
C GLU A 3 -1.41 11.49 -12.14
N ALA A 4 -1.93 10.68 -11.23
CA ALA A 4 -1.35 10.52 -9.90
C ALA A 4 0.05 9.90 -9.96
N ILE A 5 0.26 8.88 -10.80
CA ILE A 5 1.55 8.19 -10.89
C ILE A 5 2.63 9.07 -11.53
N ASN A 6 2.24 10.02 -12.36
CA ASN A 6 3.17 10.90 -13.07
C ASN A 6 3.31 12.29 -12.43
N LYS A 7 2.54 12.57 -11.38
CA LYS A 7 2.59 13.86 -10.71
C LYS A 7 3.84 14.00 -9.84
N THR A 8 4.45 15.18 -9.85
CA THR A 8 5.52 15.53 -8.92
C THR A 8 4.97 16.44 -7.83
N TYR A 9 5.57 16.34 -6.67
CA TYR A 9 5.20 17.12 -5.48
C TYR A 9 6.43 17.86 -4.97
N THR A 10 6.26 19.13 -4.60
CA THR A 10 7.34 19.94 -4.07
C THR A 10 7.29 19.94 -2.54
N ARG A 11 8.41 19.57 -1.93
CA ARG A 11 8.57 19.64 -0.47
C ARG A 11 8.77 21.09 -0.03
N ARG A 12 8.63 21.35 1.28
CA ARG A 12 8.86 22.67 1.87
C ARG A 12 10.26 23.22 1.58
N ASN A 13 11.25 22.34 1.51
CA ASN A 13 12.65 22.74 1.21
C ASN A 13 12.92 22.94 -0.29
N GLY A 14 11.90 22.87 -1.14
CA GLY A 14 12.04 23.02 -2.58
C GLY A 14 12.40 21.76 -3.34
N ALA A 15 12.70 20.65 -2.67
CA ALA A 15 12.98 19.38 -3.34
C ALA A 15 11.72 18.78 -3.97
N GLU A 16 11.86 18.30 -5.20
CA GLU A 16 10.76 17.62 -5.88
C GLU A 16 10.72 16.14 -5.53
N MET A 17 9.51 15.62 -5.37
CA MET A 17 9.27 14.20 -5.14
C MET A 17 8.26 13.67 -6.15
N SER A 18 8.51 12.48 -6.64
CA SER A 18 7.58 11.76 -7.51
C SER A 18 7.01 10.56 -6.77
N VAL A 19 5.87 10.08 -7.25
CA VAL A 19 5.27 8.86 -6.71
C VAL A 19 6.07 7.66 -7.20
N SER A 20 6.66 6.89 -6.28
CA SER A 20 7.40 5.68 -6.61
C SER A 20 6.48 4.50 -6.90
N ARG A 21 5.47 4.32 -6.06
CA ARG A 21 4.53 3.21 -6.15
C ARG A 21 3.14 3.64 -5.72
N ILE A 22 2.13 3.00 -6.31
CA ILE A 22 0.74 3.13 -5.94
C ILE A 22 0.21 1.74 -5.61
N CYS A 23 -0.42 1.60 -4.43
CA CYS A 23 -1.19 0.42 -4.08
C CYS A 23 -2.66 0.71 -4.38
N TRP A 24 -3.30 -0.13 -5.17
CA TRP A 24 -4.68 0.05 -5.58
C TRP A 24 -5.53 -1.16 -5.17
N ASP A 25 -6.53 -0.91 -4.34
CA ASP A 25 -7.42 -1.95 -3.84
C ASP A 25 -8.26 -2.55 -4.98
N THR A 26 -8.23 -3.88 -5.07
CA THR A 26 -8.99 -4.63 -6.08
C THR A 26 -10.35 -5.10 -5.55
N GLY A 27 -10.69 -4.81 -4.32
CA GLY A 27 -11.96 -5.21 -3.70
C GLY A 27 -13.19 -4.48 -4.22
N GLY A 28 -13.03 -3.59 -5.21
CA GLY A 28 -14.14 -2.91 -5.87
C GLY A 28 -14.89 -3.79 -6.86
N ILE A 29 -15.80 -3.17 -7.60
CA ILE A 29 -16.71 -3.88 -8.51
C ILE A 29 -15.99 -4.51 -9.70
N ASP A 30 -14.95 -3.83 -10.22
CA ASP A 30 -14.23 -4.31 -11.41
C ASP A 30 -12.72 -4.15 -11.23
N PRO A 31 -12.00 -5.24 -10.94
CA PRO A 31 -10.55 -5.18 -10.80
C PRO A 31 -9.79 -5.07 -12.13
N THR A 32 -10.46 -5.22 -13.26
CA THR A 32 -9.83 -5.22 -14.59
C THR A 32 -9.05 -3.93 -14.84
N ILE A 33 -9.61 -2.79 -14.47
CA ILE A 33 -8.95 -1.49 -14.63
C ILE A 33 -7.66 -1.44 -13.83
N VAL A 34 -7.66 -1.96 -12.60
CA VAL A 34 -6.45 -2.01 -11.75
C VAL A 34 -5.37 -2.86 -12.42
N TYR A 35 -5.74 -4.01 -12.95
CA TYR A 35 -4.80 -4.90 -13.62
C TYR A 35 -4.24 -4.29 -14.91
N GLU A 36 -5.06 -3.60 -15.69
CA GLU A 36 -4.60 -2.90 -16.88
C GLU A 36 -3.59 -1.80 -16.53
N ARG A 37 -3.87 -0.99 -15.51
CA ARG A 37 -2.96 0.07 -15.08
C ARG A 37 -1.66 -0.50 -14.50
N SER A 38 -1.72 -1.62 -13.80
CA SER A 38 -0.54 -2.31 -13.32
C SER A 38 0.36 -2.76 -14.47
N LYS A 39 -0.21 -3.32 -15.52
CA LYS A 39 0.54 -3.72 -16.72
C LYS A 39 1.10 -2.53 -17.49
N LYS A 40 0.33 -1.43 -17.58
CA LYS A 40 0.72 -0.22 -18.29
C LYS A 40 1.90 0.49 -17.64
N HIS A 41 1.86 0.68 -16.32
CA HIS A 41 2.86 1.46 -15.57
C HIS A 41 3.96 0.62 -14.98
N GLY A 42 3.80 -0.68 -14.91
CA GLY A 42 4.73 -1.61 -14.28
C GLY A 42 4.11 -2.35 -13.12
N LEU A 43 4.34 -3.67 -13.05
CA LEU A 43 3.72 -4.55 -12.06
C LEU A 43 4.13 -4.23 -10.62
N PHE A 44 5.25 -3.54 -10.43
CA PHE A 44 5.75 -3.12 -9.12
C PHE A 44 5.58 -1.63 -8.87
N ARG A 45 5.06 -0.88 -9.81
CA ARG A 45 4.80 0.54 -9.68
C ARG A 45 3.34 0.83 -9.35
N VAL A 46 2.41 0.17 -10.04
CA VAL A 46 0.99 0.13 -9.68
C VAL A 46 0.70 -1.28 -9.17
N ILE A 47 0.55 -1.42 -7.87
CA ILE A 47 0.45 -2.71 -7.19
C ILE A 47 -1.00 -2.99 -6.83
N PRO A 48 -1.63 -3.99 -7.47
CA PRO A 48 -2.95 -4.42 -7.06
C PRO A 48 -2.86 -5.05 -5.67
N ILE A 49 -3.74 -4.64 -4.77
CA ILE A 49 -3.80 -5.18 -3.42
C ILE A 49 -5.19 -5.72 -3.10
N LYS A 50 -5.26 -6.65 -2.18
CA LYS A 50 -6.50 -7.22 -1.69
C LYS A 50 -6.37 -7.47 -0.19
N GLY A 51 -7.39 -7.10 0.58
CA GLY A 51 -7.44 -7.42 1.99
C GLY A 51 -7.60 -8.92 2.22
N ALA A 52 -6.83 -9.46 3.16
CA ALA A 52 -6.98 -10.85 3.57
C ALA A 52 -8.26 -11.03 4.39
N SER A 53 -8.99 -12.11 4.12
CA SER A 53 -10.19 -12.48 4.88
C SER A 53 -9.86 -13.32 6.11
N VAL A 54 -8.62 -13.71 6.30
CA VAL A 54 -8.16 -14.59 7.38
C VAL A 54 -7.30 -13.79 8.35
N TYR A 55 -7.58 -13.96 9.65
CA TYR A 55 -6.81 -13.35 10.72
C TYR A 55 -5.38 -13.92 10.79
N GLY A 56 -4.44 -13.09 11.20
CA GLY A 56 -3.06 -13.51 11.44
C GLY A 56 -2.15 -13.51 10.20
N LYS A 57 -2.63 -13.01 9.08
CA LYS A 57 -1.80 -12.86 7.88
C LYS A 57 -0.75 -11.75 8.05
N PRO A 58 0.43 -11.85 7.38
CA PRO A 58 1.39 -10.75 7.35
C PRO A 58 0.78 -9.46 6.86
N VAL A 59 1.35 -8.31 7.24
CA VAL A 59 0.86 -7.00 6.78
C VAL A 59 0.81 -6.92 5.26
N ALA A 60 1.83 -7.42 4.59
CA ALA A 60 1.86 -7.52 3.14
C ALA A 60 2.49 -8.84 2.72
N SER A 61 1.87 -9.50 1.77
CA SER A 61 2.38 -10.77 1.23
C SER A 61 2.25 -10.74 -0.30
N MET A 62 3.40 -10.66 -0.98
CA MET A 62 3.43 -10.70 -2.43
C MET A 62 3.54 -12.16 -2.90
N PRO A 63 2.67 -12.61 -3.82
CA PRO A 63 2.76 -13.96 -4.35
C PRO A 63 4.02 -14.12 -5.20
N ARG A 64 4.52 -15.36 -5.29
CA ARG A 64 5.70 -15.68 -6.10
C ARG A 64 5.40 -15.75 -7.59
N LYS A 65 4.15 -16.02 -7.94
CA LYS A 65 3.71 -16.18 -9.33
C LYS A 65 2.62 -15.18 -9.65
N ARG A 66 2.55 -14.78 -10.91
CA ARG A 66 1.45 -13.97 -11.42
C ARG A 66 0.14 -14.77 -11.37
N ASN A 67 -0.97 -14.06 -11.14
CA ASN A 67 -2.29 -14.67 -11.22
C ASN A 67 -2.68 -14.92 -12.68
N LYS A 68 -3.89 -15.47 -12.90
CA LYS A 68 -4.42 -15.71 -14.25
C LYS A 68 -4.51 -14.46 -15.13
N ASN A 69 -4.55 -13.30 -14.54
CA ASN A 69 -4.59 -12.00 -15.24
C ASN A 69 -3.18 -11.43 -15.51
N GLY A 70 -2.12 -12.13 -15.15
CA GLY A 70 -0.76 -11.74 -15.44
C GLY A 70 -0.18 -10.69 -14.50
N VAL A 71 -0.77 -10.46 -13.33
CA VAL A 71 -0.30 -9.49 -12.34
C VAL A 71 -0.01 -10.16 -11.00
N TYR A 72 0.78 -9.49 -10.17
CA TYR A 72 1.01 -9.90 -8.79
C TYR A 72 0.00 -9.23 -7.87
N LEU A 73 -0.99 -9.98 -7.42
CA LEU A 73 -1.98 -9.50 -6.46
C LEU A 73 -1.43 -9.65 -5.04
N THR A 74 -1.04 -8.54 -4.44
CA THR A 74 -0.49 -8.54 -3.07
C THR A 74 -1.62 -8.60 -2.06
N GLU A 75 -1.51 -9.54 -1.13
CA GLU A 75 -2.47 -9.70 -0.04
C GLU A 75 -2.04 -8.86 1.16
N ILE A 76 -2.99 -8.10 1.74
CA ILE A 76 -2.75 -7.25 2.89
C ILE A 76 -3.44 -7.88 4.11
N GLY A 77 -2.67 -8.15 5.14
CA GLY A 77 -3.18 -8.59 6.43
C GLY A 77 -3.79 -7.42 7.19
N THR A 78 -5.04 -7.09 6.88
CA THR A 78 -5.70 -5.90 7.43
C THR A 78 -5.80 -5.92 8.94
N ASP A 79 -6.12 -7.06 9.54
CA ASP A 79 -6.20 -7.19 10.99
C ASP A 79 -4.84 -7.00 11.65
N THR A 80 -3.79 -7.58 11.07
CA THR A 80 -2.41 -7.43 11.56
C THR A 80 -1.96 -5.96 11.46
N ALA A 81 -2.25 -5.30 10.34
CA ALA A 81 -1.91 -3.89 10.16
C ALA A 81 -2.62 -3.00 11.17
N LYS A 82 -3.92 -3.24 11.40
CA LYS A 82 -4.70 -2.50 12.40
C LYS A 82 -4.16 -2.70 13.81
N GLU A 83 -3.83 -3.93 14.19
CA GLU A 83 -3.24 -4.22 15.50
C GLU A 83 -1.92 -3.49 15.70
N GLN A 84 -1.06 -3.47 14.70
CA GLN A 84 0.22 -2.75 14.79
C GLN A 84 0.01 -1.24 14.97
N ILE A 85 -0.95 -0.65 14.26
CA ILE A 85 -1.27 0.76 14.39
C ILE A 85 -1.82 1.07 15.79
N TYR A 86 -2.75 0.27 16.29
CA TYR A 86 -3.32 0.45 17.63
C TYR A 86 -2.25 0.29 18.72
N ASN A 87 -1.36 -0.67 18.58
CA ASN A 87 -0.26 -0.85 19.52
C ASN A 87 0.67 0.37 19.55
N ARG A 88 0.90 1.01 18.43
CA ARG A 88 1.71 2.24 18.34
C ARG A 88 1.06 3.42 19.06
N PHE A 89 -0.26 3.50 19.11
CA PHE A 89 -0.95 4.52 19.89
C PHE A 89 -0.65 4.40 21.39
N THR A 90 -0.37 3.21 21.90
CA THR A 90 -0.03 2.99 23.30
C THR A 90 1.44 3.25 23.62
N LEU A 91 2.28 3.49 22.62
CA LEU A 91 3.71 3.78 22.78
C LEU A 91 4.02 5.26 23.04
N THR A 92 3.02 6.12 23.10
CA THR A 92 3.22 7.54 23.40
C THR A 92 3.67 7.70 24.84
N PRO A 93 4.87 8.28 25.09
CA PRO A 93 5.36 8.47 26.46
C PRO A 93 4.54 9.53 27.19
N GLU A 94 4.64 9.53 28.52
CA GLU A 94 4.18 10.65 29.33
C GLU A 94 5.01 11.88 28.95
N GLY A 95 4.44 12.80 28.20
CA GLY A 95 5.13 13.97 27.68
C GLY A 95 4.73 14.25 26.26
N ASP A 96 5.36 15.26 25.65
CA ASP A 96 4.94 15.80 24.37
C ASP A 96 5.57 15.11 23.15
N GLU A 97 6.62 14.28 23.34
CA GLU A 97 7.30 13.63 22.25
C GLU A 97 6.91 12.15 22.13
N PRO A 98 6.38 11.73 20.95
CA PRO A 98 6.08 10.32 20.73
C PRO A 98 7.37 9.50 20.58
N LEU A 99 7.32 8.23 21.00
CA LEU A 99 8.42 7.30 20.76
C LEU A 99 8.62 7.03 19.26
N PRO A 100 9.84 6.67 18.83
CA PRO A 100 10.07 6.25 17.45
C PRO A 100 9.12 5.11 17.06
N GLY A 101 8.42 5.25 15.94
CA GLY A 101 7.42 4.30 15.48
C GLY A 101 6.02 4.49 16.06
N ALA A 102 5.80 5.42 16.99
CA ALA A 102 4.47 5.80 17.45
C ALA A 102 3.71 6.60 16.40
N VAL A 103 2.39 6.53 16.45
CA VAL A 103 1.51 7.24 15.52
C VAL A 103 0.91 8.45 16.18
#